data_5e819a8428b7ad51ebdec62d7c25f09b
#
_entry.id   5e819a8428b7ad51ebdec62d7c25f09b
#
_cell.length_a   1.000
_cell.length_b   1.000
_cell.length_c   1.000
_cell.angle_alpha   90.00
_cell.angle_beta   90.00
_cell.angle_gamma   90.00
#
_symmetry.space_group_name_H-M   'P 1'
#
loop_
_entity.id
_entity.type
_entity.pdbx_description
1 polymer ?
#
loop_
_entity_poly.entity_id
_entity_poly.type
_entity_poly.pdbx_seq_one_letter_code
_entity_poly.pdbx_strand_id
1 'polypeptide(L)'
;MPRTKRKDKSRAVLRTGESQRADGTYQFRWTDSNHKRFCVYAKTLDELRYKEEQIKKDKSDGIKTEARYTTINEVYELWKELKRGLKNNTFENYKYMYETFVRHQIGSKTVSSLKKTDIKRFYNYLTDERQLKPSTIDSIHTVLHQILDMAVDDDYIRNNPSDNVLRELKQSHCFKTEKRKALSRPEQELFLSYLKNTPAAQYWYPIFAVLVGTGLRVGELTGLRWCDIDLENGVIDVNHTLVYYDHRTDGSKKGCYFNVNTPKTPAGKRKVPMLSFVREAIIMEKERQKLLDLHCIATVDGYTDFIFINRFGNPQHQGTLNKAIRRIIRDCNDEQFLKNENPEVLLPHFSCHSLRHTFTTRMCEAGVNVKVIQDTLGHKDISTTLNIYTDVTKELR
;
A
#
# COMPACT_ATOMS: atom_id res chain seq x y z
N MET A 1 18.54 -58.81 31.70
CA MET A 1 17.51 -58.52 32.70
C MET A 1 16.48 -57.56 32.09
N PRO A 2 15.18 -57.84 32.16
CA PRO A 2 14.17 -56.89 31.65
C PRO A 2 14.21 -55.61 32.50
N ARG A 3 14.38 -54.46 31.87
CA ARG A 3 14.36 -53.17 32.56
C ARG A 3 13.01 -52.97 33.26
N THR A 4 13.01 -52.82 34.58
CA THR A 4 11.84 -52.54 35.39
C THR A 4 11.16 -51.26 34.86
N LYS A 5 9.89 -51.33 34.50
CA LYS A 5 9.11 -50.19 34.02
C LYS A 5 9.06 -49.09 35.11
N ARG A 6 9.49 -47.88 34.78
CA ARG A 6 9.42 -46.74 35.69
C ARG A 6 7.95 -46.44 36.04
N LYS A 7 7.67 -46.17 37.30
CA LYS A 7 6.33 -45.82 37.80
C LYS A 7 6.41 -44.46 38.50
N ASP A 8 5.31 -43.72 38.46
CA ASP A 8 5.13 -42.51 39.25
C ASP A 8 4.77 -42.80 40.71
N LYS A 9 4.53 -41.75 41.52
CA LYS A 9 4.11 -41.88 42.92
C LYS A 9 2.76 -42.60 43.07
N SER A 10 1.90 -42.59 42.06
CA SER A 10 0.59 -43.25 42.02
C SER A 10 0.66 -44.67 41.41
N ARG A 11 1.87 -45.22 41.20
CA ARG A 11 2.17 -46.51 40.58
C ARG A 11 1.78 -46.63 39.09
N ALA A 12 1.41 -45.53 38.42
CA ALA A 12 1.18 -45.55 36.97
C ALA A 12 2.48 -45.75 36.21
N VAL A 13 2.46 -46.57 35.15
CA VAL A 13 3.61 -46.86 34.31
C VAL A 13 3.93 -45.68 33.41
N LEU A 14 5.15 -45.15 33.52
CA LEU A 14 5.65 -44.07 32.69
C LEU A 14 6.26 -44.61 31.39
N ARG A 15 5.95 -43.94 30.27
CA ARG A 15 6.48 -44.24 28.93
C ARG A 15 7.91 -43.71 28.77
N THR A 16 8.58 -44.09 27.72
CA THR A 16 9.92 -43.57 27.37
C THR A 16 9.84 -42.05 27.17
N GLY A 17 10.69 -41.27 27.81
CA GLY A 17 10.67 -39.82 27.82
C GLY A 17 9.85 -39.18 28.94
N GLU A 18 8.87 -39.91 29.51
CA GLU A 18 8.07 -39.42 30.65
C GLU A 18 8.85 -39.52 31.95
N SER A 19 8.67 -38.57 32.84
CA SER A 19 9.13 -38.61 34.24
C SER A 19 8.29 -37.69 35.12
N GLN A 20 8.19 -38.04 36.41
CA GLN A 20 7.56 -37.15 37.41
C GLN A 20 8.66 -36.42 38.19
N ARG A 21 8.51 -35.14 38.38
CA ARG A 21 9.42 -34.26 39.11
C ARG A 21 9.11 -34.33 40.63
N ALA A 22 10.03 -33.79 41.44
CA ALA A 22 9.88 -33.73 42.87
C ALA A 22 8.65 -32.93 43.34
N ASP A 23 8.30 -31.88 42.59
CA ASP A 23 7.11 -31.01 42.78
C ASP A 23 5.79 -31.67 42.37
N GLY A 24 5.81 -32.93 41.90
CA GLY A 24 4.63 -33.68 41.48
C GLY A 24 4.23 -33.45 40.01
N THR A 25 4.80 -32.47 39.31
CA THR A 25 4.53 -32.24 37.90
C THR A 25 5.15 -33.34 37.03
N TYR A 26 4.51 -33.60 35.89
CA TYR A 26 5.01 -34.55 34.90
C TYR A 26 5.76 -33.80 33.80
N GLN A 27 6.79 -34.45 33.24
CA GLN A 27 7.54 -33.95 32.10
C GLN A 27 7.74 -35.04 31.05
N PHE A 28 7.70 -34.63 29.80
CA PHE A 28 8.08 -35.46 28.66
C PHE A 28 9.25 -34.82 27.94
N ARG A 29 10.33 -35.60 27.70
CA ARG A 29 11.54 -35.16 27.00
C ARG A 29 11.69 -35.94 25.71
N TRP A 30 12.00 -35.22 24.62
CA TRP A 30 12.31 -35.81 23.34
C TRP A 30 13.44 -35.05 22.63
N THR A 31 13.93 -35.65 21.56
CA THR A 31 14.96 -35.06 20.70
C THR A 31 14.41 -34.99 19.30
N ASP A 32 14.60 -33.86 18.62
CA ASP A 32 14.22 -33.69 17.22
C ASP A 32 15.21 -34.34 16.25
N SER A 33 15.00 -34.19 14.96
CA SER A 33 15.88 -34.68 13.88
C SER A 33 17.25 -34.00 13.89
N ASN A 34 17.38 -32.81 14.46
CA ASN A 34 18.61 -32.02 14.56
C ASN A 34 19.35 -32.26 15.89
N HIS A 35 19.00 -33.34 16.62
CA HIS A 35 19.57 -33.68 17.92
C HIS A 35 19.33 -32.62 19.03
N LYS A 36 18.43 -31.64 18.81
CA LYS A 36 18.05 -30.66 19.82
C LYS A 36 17.05 -31.27 20.80
N ARG A 37 17.28 -31.06 22.11
CA ARG A 37 16.46 -31.61 23.18
C ARG A 37 15.33 -30.63 23.54
N PHE A 38 14.13 -31.15 23.67
CA PHE A 38 12.94 -30.43 24.07
C PHE A 38 12.29 -31.10 25.29
N CYS A 39 11.49 -30.32 26.03
CA CYS A 39 10.76 -30.78 27.17
C CYS A 39 9.39 -30.07 27.25
N VAL A 40 8.35 -30.80 27.65
CA VAL A 40 7.03 -30.28 27.97
C VAL A 40 6.59 -30.72 29.34
N TYR A 41 5.83 -29.87 30.03
CA TYR A 41 5.35 -30.10 31.38
C TYR A 41 3.82 -30.14 31.42
N ALA A 42 3.29 -30.92 32.39
CA ALA A 42 1.86 -31.01 32.69
C ALA A 42 1.63 -31.28 34.17
N LYS A 43 0.47 -30.90 34.68
CA LYS A 43 0.09 -31.15 36.07
C LYS A 43 -0.37 -32.60 36.29
N THR A 44 -0.95 -33.21 35.26
CA THR A 44 -1.45 -34.59 35.26
C THR A 44 -0.78 -35.43 34.18
N LEU A 45 -0.77 -36.76 34.39
CA LEU A 45 -0.21 -37.70 33.42
C LEU A 45 -1.04 -37.72 32.12
N ASP A 46 -2.35 -37.58 32.23
CA ASP A 46 -3.24 -37.58 31.04
C ASP A 46 -3.04 -36.33 30.20
N GLU A 47 -2.88 -35.18 30.84
CA GLU A 47 -2.51 -33.93 30.12
C GLU A 47 -1.15 -34.05 29.42
N LEU A 48 -0.17 -34.70 30.09
CA LEU A 48 1.13 -34.92 29.49
C LEU A 48 1.02 -35.83 28.26
N ARG A 49 0.27 -36.91 28.34
CA ARG A 49 0.05 -37.85 27.24
C ARG A 49 -0.68 -37.24 26.07
N TYR A 50 -1.67 -36.40 26.36
CA TYR A 50 -2.32 -35.60 25.29
C TYR A 50 -1.31 -34.70 24.57
N LYS A 51 -0.45 -33.99 25.28
CA LYS A 51 0.63 -33.17 24.70
C LYS A 51 1.64 -34.02 23.91
N GLU A 52 1.98 -35.22 24.42
CA GLU A 52 2.87 -36.17 23.74
C GLU A 52 2.27 -36.66 22.40
N GLU A 53 0.99 -36.96 22.36
CA GLU A 53 0.29 -37.38 21.14
C GLU A 53 0.24 -36.25 20.10
N GLN A 54 0.01 -35.01 20.53
CA GLN A 54 0.09 -33.86 19.66
C GLN A 54 1.51 -33.66 19.09
N ILE A 55 2.55 -33.83 19.91
CA ILE A 55 3.96 -33.76 19.46
C ILE A 55 4.25 -34.84 18.43
N LYS A 56 3.78 -36.07 18.66
CA LYS A 56 3.98 -37.19 17.73
C LYS A 56 3.27 -36.94 16.40
N LYS A 57 2.05 -36.41 16.47
CA LYS A 57 1.28 -36.04 15.28
C LYS A 57 1.97 -34.91 14.51
N ASP A 58 2.42 -33.87 15.20
CA ASP A 58 3.18 -32.77 14.58
C ASP A 58 4.43 -33.30 13.88
N LYS A 59 5.18 -34.20 14.53
CA LYS A 59 6.36 -34.83 13.96
C LYS A 59 6.02 -35.73 12.76
N SER A 60 4.92 -36.47 12.80
CA SER A 60 4.43 -37.29 11.68
C SER A 60 4.02 -36.44 10.49
N ASP A 61 3.45 -35.27 10.74
CA ASP A 61 3.02 -34.33 9.73
C ASP A 61 4.16 -33.39 9.25
N GLY A 62 5.40 -33.62 9.71
CA GLY A 62 6.58 -32.84 9.32
C GLY A 62 6.74 -31.49 10.02
N ILE A 63 5.81 -31.11 10.91
CA ILE A 63 5.84 -29.81 11.59
C ILE A 63 7.09 -29.65 12.47
N LYS A 64 7.80 -28.54 12.30
CA LYS A 64 9.01 -28.22 13.06
C LYS A 64 8.70 -28.08 14.54
N THR A 65 9.47 -28.75 15.39
CA THR A 65 9.30 -28.67 16.84
C THR A 65 9.47 -27.23 17.38
N GLU A 66 10.30 -26.43 16.72
CA GLU A 66 10.56 -25.04 17.06
C GLU A 66 9.33 -24.14 16.90
N ALA A 67 8.37 -24.50 16.04
CA ALA A 67 7.14 -23.77 15.78
C ALA A 67 6.34 -23.44 17.06
N ARG A 68 6.51 -24.25 18.11
CA ARG A 68 5.86 -24.04 19.42
C ARG A 68 6.37 -22.80 20.15
N TYR A 69 7.56 -22.34 19.79
CA TYR A 69 8.22 -21.20 20.44
C TYR A 69 8.41 -20.04 19.46
N THR A 70 8.35 -20.30 18.16
CA THR A 70 8.56 -19.30 17.11
C THR A 70 7.37 -18.34 17.08
N THR A 71 7.64 -17.06 17.25
CA THR A 71 6.66 -15.98 17.22
C THR A 71 6.40 -15.49 15.79
N ILE A 72 5.29 -14.81 15.57
CA ILE A 72 4.99 -14.17 14.29
C ILE A 72 6.07 -13.12 13.96
N ASN A 73 6.62 -12.43 14.99
CA ASN A 73 7.71 -11.46 14.81
C ASN A 73 8.98 -12.13 14.27
N GLU A 74 9.34 -13.30 14.74
CA GLU A 74 10.52 -14.02 14.22
C GLU A 74 10.32 -14.47 12.78
N VAL A 75 9.14 -14.96 12.43
CA VAL A 75 8.81 -15.28 11.02
C VAL A 75 8.82 -14.02 10.13
N TYR A 76 8.35 -12.89 10.67
CA TYR A 76 8.42 -11.61 9.94
C TYR A 76 9.86 -11.16 9.67
N GLU A 77 10.77 -11.29 10.65
CA GLU A 77 12.19 -10.94 10.44
C GLU A 77 12.80 -11.79 9.30
N LEU A 78 12.52 -13.11 9.31
CA LEU A 78 12.94 -14.02 8.25
C LEU A 78 12.31 -13.65 6.89
N TRP A 79 11.01 -13.40 6.88
CA TRP A 79 10.29 -12.93 5.68
C TRP A 79 10.89 -11.64 5.13
N LYS A 80 11.20 -10.68 6.00
CA LYS A 80 11.81 -9.39 5.64
C LYS A 80 13.18 -9.56 5.00
N GLU A 81 13.99 -10.48 5.54
CA GLU A 81 15.33 -10.79 5.02
C GLU A 81 15.27 -11.47 3.64
N LEU A 82 14.35 -12.41 3.45
CA LEU A 82 14.26 -13.24 2.25
C LEU A 82 13.44 -12.60 1.12
N LYS A 83 12.57 -11.65 1.44
CA LYS A 83 11.67 -11.06 0.43
C LYS A 83 12.42 -10.28 -0.64
N ARG A 84 12.27 -10.74 -1.89
CA ARG A 84 12.88 -10.13 -3.08
C ARG A 84 11.79 -9.79 -4.12
N GLY A 85 12.16 -9.03 -5.15
CA GLY A 85 11.28 -8.74 -6.29
C GLY A 85 10.23 -7.66 -6.05
N LEU A 86 10.17 -7.07 -4.85
CA LEU A 86 9.31 -5.91 -4.58
C LEU A 86 10.02 -4.61 -4.93
N LYS A 87 9.25 -3.62 -5.41
CA LYS A 87 9.76 -2.24 -5.49
C LYS A 87 9.96 -1.69 -4.08
N ASN A 88 11.00 -0.87 -3.90
CA ASN A 88 11.37 -0.32 -2.59
C ASN A 88 10.19 0.32 -1.84
N ASN A 89 9.39 1.15 -2.52
CA ASN A 89 8.21 1.78 -1.90
C ASN A 89 7.14 0.79 -1.45
N THR A 90 6.97 -0.34 -2.16
CA THR A 90 6.03 -1.40 -1.75
C THR A 90 6.55 -2.13 -0.51
N PHE A 91 7.85 -2.42 -0.51
CA PHE A 91 8.49 -3.09 0.63
C PHE A 91 8.47 -2.21 1.89
N GLU A 92 8.79 -0.91 1.77
CA GLU A 92 8.69 0.04 2.88
C GLU A 92 7.24 0.18 3.41
N ASN A 93 6.24 0.16 2.51
CA ASN A 93 4.84 0.15 2.93
C ASN A 93 4.48 -1.13 3.69
N TYR A 94 4.97 -2.29 3.26
CA TYR A 94 4.73 -3.56 3.96
C TYR A 94 5.39 -3.57 5.34
N LYS A 95 6.63 -3.09 5.46
CA LYS A 95 7.28 -2.90 6.75
C LYS A 95 6.45 -1.99 7.66
N TYR A 96 6.01 -0.86 7.13
CA TYR A 96 5.17 0.07 7.89
C TYR A 96 3.89 -0.57 8.41
N MET A 97 3.18 -1.33 7.56
CA MET A 97 1.94 -2.02 7.97
C MET A 97 2.21 -3.02 9.10
N TYR A 98 3.28 -3.79 8.99
CA TYR A 98 3.62 -4.77 10.03
C TYR A 98 4.08 -4.10 11.33
N GLU A 99 5.08 -3.22 11.25
CA GLU A 99 5.69 -2.57 12.42
C GLU A 99 4.68 -1.72 13.21
N THR A 100 3.79 -1.01 12.51
CA THR A 100 2.85 -0.10 13.15
C THR A 100 1.63 -0.83 13.74
N PHE A 101 1.15 -1.87 13.08
CA PHE A 101 -0.14 -2.45 13.42
C PHE A 101 -0.07 -3.89 13.96
N VAL A 102 0.88 -4.71 13.51
CA VAL A 102 0.93 -6.14 13.84
C VAL A 102 1.90 -6.44 14.95
N ARG A 103 3.12 -5.88 14.91
CA ARG A 103 4.25 -6.21 15.79
C ARG A 103 3.87 -6.25 17.28
N HIS A 104 3.21 -5.22 17.77
CA HIS A 104 2.90 -5.06 19.19
C HIS A 104 1.53 -5.64 19.60
N GLN A 105 0.67 -5.99 18.65
CA GLN A 105 -0.67 -6.51 18.94
C GLN A 105 -0.70 -8.04 18.98
N ILE A 106 -0.33 -8.67 17.89
CA ILE A 106 -0.34 -10.13 17.76
C ILE A 106 1.03 -10.73 17.44
N GLY A 107 2.02 -9.90 17.11
CA GLY A 107 3.35 -10.34 16.66
C GLY A 107 4.12 -11.18 17.69
N SER A 108 3.88 -11.00 19.00
CA SER A 108 4.49 -11.79 20.08
C SER A 108 3.85 -13.17 20.29
N LYS A 109 2.68 -13.44 19.68
CA LYS A 109 2.07 -14.77 19.74
C LYS A 109 2.90 -15.78 18.95
N THR A 110 2.96 -17.02 19.45
CA THR A 110 3.59 -18.10 18.67
C THR A 110 2.72 -18.48 17.48
N VAL A 111 3.33 -18.78 16.33
CA VAL A 111 2.60 -19.13 15.12
C VAL A 111 1.72 -20.36 15.30
N SER A 112 2.17 -21.35 16.08
CA SER A 112 1.42 -22.56 16.38
C SER A 112 0.19 -22.35 17.26
N SER A 113 0.17 -21.27 18.08
CA SER A 113 -0.97 -20.96 18.96
C SER A 113 -1.99 -20.02 18.31
N LEU A 114 -1.63 -19.40 17.18
CA LEU A 114 -2.45 -18.42 16.49
C LEU A 114 -3.67 -19.07 15.84
N LYS A 115 -4.85 -18.64 16.25
CA LYS A 115 -6.13 -19.12 15.71
C LYS A 115 -6.76 -18.08 14.78
N LYS A 116 -7.59 -18.55 13.87
CA LYS A 116 -8.43 -17.71 13.00
C LYS A 116 -9.24 -16.67 13.79
N THR A 117 -9.72 -17.04 14.99
CA THR A 117 -10.45 -16.16 15.90
C THR A 117 -9.60 -15.03 16.45
N ASP A 118 -8.30 -15.24 16.66
CA ASP A 118 -7.38 -14.20 17.13
C ASP A 118 -7.20 -13.12 16.05
N ILE A 119 -7.07 -13.55 14.80
CA ILE A 119 -6.92 -12.63 13.66
C ILE A 119 -8.23 -11.87 13.42
N LYS A 120 -9.40 -12.53 13.55
CA LYS A 120 -10.70 -11.83 13.47
C LYS A 120 -10.83 -10.75 14.55
N ARG A 121 -10.49 -11.08 15.81
CA ARG A 121 -10.50 -10.10 16.92
C ARG A 121 -9.54 -8.93 16.64
N PHE A 122 -8.36 -9.22 16.10
CA PHE A 122 -7.40 -8.20 15.74
C PHE A 122 -7.96 -7.26 14.66
N TYR A 123 -8.60 -7.77 13.61
CA TYR A 123 -9.19 -6.90 12.58
C TYR A 123 -10.42 -6.12 13.08
N ASN A 124 -11.24 -6.70 13.95
CA ASN A 124 -12.33 -5.97 14.61
C ASN A 124 -11.77 -4.82 15.46
N TYR A 125 -10.71 -5.06 16.24
CA TYR A 125 -10.01 -4.00 16.97
C TYR A 125 -9.51 -2.88 16.03
N LEU A 126 -8.92 -3.23 14.89
CA LEU A 126 -8.46 -2.22 13.91
C LEU A 126 -9.63 -1.41 13.31
N THR A 127 -10.79 -2.05 13.14
CA THR A 127 -11.99 -1.39 12.60
C THR A 127 -12.68 -0.54 13.65
N ASP A 128 -12.96 -1.10 14.82
CA ASP A 128 -13.87 -0.52 15.79
C ASP A 128 -13.17 0.52 16.69
N GLU A 129 -11.96 0.17 17.18
CA GLU A 129 -11.22 1.04 18.11
C GLU A 129 -10.25 1.97 17.38
N ARG A 130 -9.53 1.46 16.37
CA ARG A 130 -8.56 2.26 15.60
C ARG A 130 -9.20 2.99 14.41
N GLN A 131 -10.45 2.69 14.08
CA GLN A 131 -11.24 3.30 13.00
C GLN A 131 -10.48 3.37 11.66
N LEU A 132 -9.72 2.31 11.35
CA LEU A 132 -8.94 2.25 10.12
C LEU A 132 -9.84 2.02 8.92
N LYS A 133 -9.48 2.66 7.81
CA LYS A 133 -10.17 2.43 6.54
C LYS A 133 -10.03 0.99 6.07
N PRO A 134 -11.05 0.42 5.43
CA PRO A 134 -11.04 -0.93 4.88
C PRO A 134 -9.80 -1.25 4.04
N SER A 135 -9.38 -0.33 3.18
CA SER A 135 -8.19 -0.48 2.34
C SER A 135 -6.88 -0.59 3.13
N THR A 136 -6.82 0.04 4.32
CA THR A 136 -5.67 -0.09 5.22
C THR A 136 -5.64 -1.47 5.85
N ILE A 137 -6.79 -1.97 6.31
CA ILE A 137 -6.92 -3.32 6.88
C ILE A 137 -6.60 -4.39 5.84
N ASP A 138 -7.03 -4.21 4.59
CA ASP A 138 -6.69 -5.11 3.48
C ASP A 138 -5.17 -5.13 3.20
N SER A 139 -4.50 -3.98 3.32
CA SER A 139 -3.05 -3.89 3.20
C SER A 139 -2.32 -4.58 4.36
N ILE A 140 -2.81 -4.43 5.59
CA ILE A 140 -2.27 -5.13 6.78
C ILE A 140 -2.46 -6.65 6.62
N HIS A 141 -3.64 -7.08 6.19
CA HIS A 141 -3.92 -8.49 5.89
C HIS A 141 -2.97 -9.06 4.84
N THR A 142 -2.75 -8.31 3.74
CA THR A 142 -1.85 -8.74 2.66
C THR A 142 -0.45 -9.06 3.17
N VAL A 143 0.06 -8.29 4.11
CA VAL A 143 1.39 -8.52 4.71
C VAL A 143 1.35 -9.69 5.68
N LEU A 144 0.40 -9.70 6.61
CA LEU A 144 0.26 -10.77 7.60
C LEU A 144 0.05 -12.14 6.94
N HIS A 145 -0.79 -12.17 5.89
CA HIS A 145 -1.07 -13.38 5.12
C HIS A 145 0.20 -13.97 4.50
N GLN A 146 1.03 -13.14 3.84
CA GLN A 146 2.31 -13.59 3.25
C GLN A 146 3.30 -14.12 4.30
N ILE A 147 3.33 -13.54 5.50
CA ILE A 147 4.19 -14.00 6.59
C ILE A 147 3.71 -15.37 7.10
N LEU A 148 2.39 -15.55 7.22
CA LEU A 148 1.80 -16.80 7.66
C LEU A 148 1.85 -17.87 6.56
N ASP A 149 1.78 -17.52 5.27
CA ASP A 149 2.04 -18.44 4.15
C ASP A 149 3.47 -18.98 4.23
N MET A 150 4.46 -18.11 4.48
CA MET A 150 5.83 -18.53 4.70
C MET A 150 5.96 -19.49 5.91
N ALA A 151 5.17 -19.26 6.97
CA ALA A 151 5.15 -20.18 8.11
C ALA A 151 4.54 -21.54 7.76
N VAL A 152 3.64 -21.62 6.76
CA VAL A 152 3.14 -22.89 6.20
C VAL A 152 4.18 -23.55 5.33
N ASP A 153 4.79 -22.79 4.39
CA ASP A 153 5.81 -23.30 3.46
C ASP A 153 7.04 -23.83 4.18
N ASP A 154 7.37 -23.26 5.33
CA ASP A 154 8.50 -23.65 6.20
C ASP A 154 8.11 -24.66 7.30
N ASP A 155 6.96 -25.31 7.22
CA ASP A 155 6.49 -26.33 8.17
C ASP A 155 6.37 -25.87 9.62
N TYR A 156 6.11 -24.59 9.87
CA TYR A 156 5.79 -24.11 11.23
C TYR A 156 4.33 -24.35 11.58
N ILE A 157 3.41 -24.25 10.64
CA ILE A 157 1.97 -24.48 10.78
C ILE A 157 1.40 -25.22 9.58
N ARG A 158 0.31 -25.99 9.78
CA ARG A 158 -0.32 -26.78 8.70
C ARG A 158 -1.12 -25.94 7.71
N ASN A 159 -1.80 -24.92 8.20
CA ASN A 159 -2.70 -24.08 7.41
C ASN A 159 -2.52 -22.63 7.83
N ASN A 160 -2.72 -21.72 6.88
CA ASN A 160 -2.68 -20.29 7.18
C ASN A 160 -3.95 -19.87 7.94
N PRO A 161 -3.83 -19.45 9.23
CA PRO A 161 -5.01 -19.04 10.00
C PRO A 161 -5.64 -17.73 9.54
N SER A 162 -4.98 -16.98 8.62
CA SER A 162 -5.54 -15.75 8.04
C SER A 162 -6.45 -16.00 6.83
N ASP A 163 -6.54 -17.25 6.34
CA ASP A 163 -7.35 -17.59 5.19
C ASP A 163 -8.84 -17.22 5.38
N ASN A 164 -9.37 -16.45 4.42
CA ASN A 164 -10.76 -16.03 4.36
C ASN A 164 -11.28 -15.22 5.58
N VAL A 165 -10.39 -14.71 6.43
CA VAL A 165 -10.78 -13.95 7.63
C VAL A 165 -11.48 -12.64 7.30
N LEU A 166 -11.04 -11.95 6.22
CA LEU A 166 -11.63 -10.67 5.80
C LEU A 166 -12.99 -10.80 5.13
N ARG A 167 -13.45 -12.01 4.77
CA ARG A 167 -14.68 -12.19 4.00
C ARG A 167 -15.89 -11.58 4.70
N GLU A 168 -16.07 -11.88 5.98
CA GLU A 168 -17.19 -11.37 6.78
C GLU A 168 -17.08 -9.85 6.98
N LEU A 169 -15.88 -9.35 7.24
CA LEU A 169 -15.62 -7.93 7.42
C LEU A 169 -15.89 -7.15 6.11
N LYS A 170 -15.50 -7.71 4.95
CA LYS A 170 -15.80 -7.12 3.63
C LYS A 170 -17.28 -7.11 3.29
N GLN A 171 -18.06 -8.03 3.83
CA GLN A 171 -19.52 -8.07 3.67
C GLN A 171 -20.25 -7.10 4.62
N SER A 172 -19.62 -6.68 5.69
CA SER A 172 -20.21 -5.70 6.62
C SER A 172 -20.32 -4.32 5.97
N HIS A 173 -21.31 -3.52 6.40
CA HIS A 173 -21.59 -2.19 5.85
C HIS A 173 -20.43 -1.20 5.98
N CYS A 174 -19.46 -1.46 6.86
CA CYS A 174 -18.29 -0.61 7.10
C CYS A 174 -17.26 -0.61 5.95
N PHE A 175 -17.36 -1.54 4.99
CA PHE A 175 -16.39 -1.70 3.89
C PHE A 175 -16.79 -0.99 2.58
N LYS A 176 -17.76 -0.10 2.59
CA LYS A 176 -18.09 0.72 1.42
C LYS A 176 -17.04 1.83 1.27
N THR A 177 -16.22 1.73 0.23
CA THR A 177 -15.33 2.81 -0.20
C THR A 177 -16.14 3.80 -1.04
N GLU A 178 -16.09 5.09 -0.70
CA GLU A 178 -16.64 6.13 -1.56
C GLU A 178 -15.94 6.09 -2.93
N LYS A 179 -16.74 6.02 -3.99
CA LYS A 179 -16.21 6.13 -5.36
C LYS A 179 -15.60 7.52 -5.56
N ARG A 180 -14.40 7.57 -6.11
CA ARG A 180 -13.78 8.84 -6.51
C ARG A 180 -14.58 9.43 -7.65
N LYS A 181 -15.02 10.67 -7.50
CA LYS A 181 -15.75 11.40 -8.54
C LYS A 181 -14.79 12.22 -9.39
N ALA A 182 -15.09 12.31 -10.68
CA ALA A 182 -14.50 13.30 -11.57
C ALA A 182 -15.10 14.68 -11.25
N LEU A 183 -14.39 15.75 -11.60
CA LEU A 183 -14.97 17.09 -11.59
C LEU A 183 -16.00 17.19 -12.73
N SER A 184 -17.12 17.84 -12.47
CA SER A 184 -18.04 18.28 -13.53
C SER A 184 -17.37 19.31 -14.44
N ARG A 185 -17.95 19.60 -15.60
CA ARG A 185 -17.39 20.62 -16.52
C ARG A 185 -17.32 22.01 -15.87
N PRO A 186 -18.38 22.52 -15.20
CA PRO A 186 -18.30 23.79 -14.51
C PRO A 186 -17.24 23.83 -13.40
N GLU A 187 -17.11 22.76 -12.61
CA GLU A 187 -16.09 22.66 -11.56
C GLU A 187 -14.65 22.66 -12.13
N GLN A 188 -14.45 21.96 -13.25
CA GLN A 188 -13.15 21.94 -13.94
C GLN A 188 -12.82 23.33 -14.52
N GLU A 189 -13.76 24.01 -15.12
CA GLU A 189 -13.61 25.37 -15.66
C GLU A 189 -13.33 26.38 -14.55
N LEU A 190 -14.08 26.31 -13.45
CA LEU A 190 -13.85 27.14 -12.27
C LEU A 190 -12.44 26.93 -11.72
N PHE A 191 -11.99 25.68 -11.58
CA PHE A 191 -10.67 25.35 -11.06
C PHE A 191 -9.56 25.91 -11.96
N LEU A 192 -9.60 25.68 -13.27
CA LEU A 192 -8.58 26.15 -14.20
C LEU A 192 -8.59 27.67 -14.37
N SER A 193 -9.77 28.30 -14.41
CA SER A 193 -9.89 29.77 -14.51
C SER A 193 -9.37 30.45 -13.24
N TYR A 194 -9.69 29.91 -12.06
CA TYR A 194 -9.16 30.41 -10.79
C TYR A 194 -7.63 30.36 -10.76
N LEU A 195 -7.04 29.24 -11.16
CA LEU A 195 -5.59 29.09 -11.23
C LEU A 195 -4.92 30.06 -12.22
N LYS A 196 -5.56 30.31 -13.36
CA LYS A 196 -5.03 31.20 -14.39
C LYS A 196 -5.11 32.67 -14.03
N ASN A 197 -6.19 33.07 -13.37
CA ASN A 197 -6.54 34.48 -13.14
C ASN A 197 -6.16 34.99 -11.74
N THR A 198 -5.88 34.12 -10.77
CA THR A 198 -5.55 34.52 -9.40
C THR A 198 -4.02 34.50 -9.21
N PRO A 199 -3.38 35.66 -8.98
CA PRO A 199 -1.91 35.75 -8.89
C PRO A 199 -1.29 34.78 -7.86
N ALA A 200 -1.92 34.62 -6.70
CA ALA A 200 -1.46 33.71 -5.65
C ALA A 200 -1.54 32.22 -6.02
N ALA A 201 -2.39 31.85 -7.00
CA ALA A 201 -2.59 30.49 -7.47
C ALA A 201 -1.90 30.20 -8.82
N GLN A 202 -1.50 31.25 -9.56
CA GLN A 202 -0.98 31.16 -10.92
C GLN A 202 0.26 30.26 -11.05
N TYR A 203 1.09 30.19 -10.00
CA TYR A 203 2.22 29.26 -9.93
C TYR A 203 1.81 27.80 -10.16
N TRP A 204 0.60 27.42 -9.74
CA TRP A 204 0.10 26.04 -9.83
C TRP A 204 -0.61 25.72 -11.14
N TYR A 205 -0.90 26.76 -11.97
CA TYR A 205 -1.64 26.55 -13.21
C TYR A 205 -0.95 25.56 -14.16
N PRO A 206 0.36 25.67 -14.49
CA PRO A 206 1.01 24.75 -15.41
C PRO A 206 0.92 23.30 -14.95
N ILE A 207 1.16 23.05 -13.67
CA ILE A 207 1.14 21.70 -13.08
C ILE A 207 -0.24 21.06 -13.22
N PHE A 208 -1.29 21.77 -12.81
CA PHE A 208 -2.64 21.21 -12.80
C PHE A 208 -3.29 21.22 -14.18
N ALA A 209 -2.94 22.16 -15.05
CA ALA A 209 -3.37 22.14 -16.45
C ALA A 209 -2.83 20.90 -17.19
N VAL A 210 -1.56 20.56 -16.99
CA VAL A 210 -0.98 19.33 -17.53
C VAL A 210 -1.67 18.09 -16.98
N LEU A 211 -1.93 18.01 -15.65
CA LEU A 211 -2.65 16.87 -15.07
C LEU A 211 -4.06 16.69 -15.67
N VAL A 212 -4.82 17.78 -15.77
CA VAL A 212 -6.19 17.76 -16.32
C VAL A 212 -6.20 17.42 -17.80
N GLY A 213 -5.21 17.91 -18.56
CA GLY A 213 -5.19 17.77 -20.01
C GLY A 213 -4.50 16.51 -20.54
N THR A 214 -3.84 15.73 -19.67
CA THR A 214 -3.10 14.54 -20.09
C THR A 214 -3.49 13.27 -19.35
N GLY A 215 -4.14 13.40 -18.19
CA GLY A 215 -4.47 12.29 -17.33
C GLY A 215 -3.26 11.52 -16.77
N LEU A 216 -2.08 12.11 -16.74
CA LEU A 216 -0.88 11.52 -16.18
C LEU A 216 -1.08 11.13 -14.69
N ARG A 217 -0.40 10.07 -14.26
CA ARG A 217 -0.29 9.82 -12.82
C ARG A 217 0.58 10.91 -12.19
N VAL A 218 0.29 11.29 -10.95
CA VAL A 218 1.04 12.36 -10.29
C VAL A 218 2.55 12.13 -10.28
N GLY A 219 3.01 10.91 -10.10
CA GLY A 219 4.43 10.59 -10.15
C GLY A 219 5.03 10.60 -11.57
N GLU A 220 4.23 10.34 -12.60
CA GLU A 220 4.62 10.52 -14.00
C GLU A 220 4.79 12.02 -14.29
N LEU A 221 3.82 12.85 -13.87
CA LEU A 221 3.89 14.31 -14.02
C LEU A 221 5.12 14.90 -13.30
N THR A 222 5.30 14.59 -12.01
CA THR A 222 6.41 15.15 -11.22
C THR A 222 7.78 14.64 -11.65
N GLY A 223 7.81 13.52 -12.38
CA GLY A 223 9.00 12.95 -12.99
C GLY A 223 9.31 13.51 -14.37
N LEU A 224 8.43 14.27 -15.03
CA LEU A 224 8.70 14.80 -16.36
C LEU A 224 9.95 15.68 -16.38
N ARG A 225 10.78 15.50 -17.40
CA ARG A 225 11.98 16.26 -17.67
C ARG A 225 11.83 17.07 -18.95
N TRP A 226 12.62 18.10 -19.14
CA TRP A 226 12.57 18.88 -20.37
C TRP A 226 12.88 18.04 -21.62
N CYS A 227 13.73 17.02 -21.52
CA CYS A 227 14.01 16.11 -22.64
C CYS A 227 12.86 15.14 -22.97
N ASP A 228 11.87 14.99 -22.10
CA ASP A 228 10.69 14.14 -22.32
C ASP A 228 9.56 14.92 -23.06
N ILE A 229 9.77 16.21 -23.35
CA ILE A 229 8.78 17.10 -23.98
C ILE A 229 9.19 17.45 -25.42
N ASP A 230 8.37 17.06 -26.37
CA ASP A 230 8.48 17.48 -27.77
C ASP A 230 7.41 18.56 -28.06
N LEU A 231 7.84 19.82 -27.95
CA LEU A 231 6.94 20.96 -28.21
C LEU A 231 6.62 21.11 -29.70
N GLU A 232 7.47 20.66 -30.63
CA GLU A 232 7.23 20.78 -32.06
C GLU A 232 6.12 19.84 -32.49
N ASN A 233 6.23 18.56 -32.14
CA ASN A 233 5.25 17.54 -32.47
C ASN A 233 4.07 17.47 -31.49
N GLY A 234 4.11 18.24 -30.39
CA GLY A 234 3.05 18.27 -29.37
C GLY A 234 2.91 16.94 -28.60
N VAL A 235 4.02 16.34 -28.17
CA VAL A 235 4.04 15.02 -27.55
C VAL A 235 4.83 15.02 -26.24
N ILE A 236 4.31 14.31 -25.24
CA ILE A 236 4.97 14.00 -23.98
C ILE A 236 5.38 12.53 -23.96
N ASP A 237 6.66 12.23 -23.74
CA ASP A 237 7.16 10.85 -23.56
C ASP A 237 7.11 10.46 -22.09
N VAL A 238 6.22 9.54 -21.76
CA VAL A 238 6.05 9.01 -20.41
C VAL A 238 6.82 7.70 -20.28
N ASN A 239 8.01 7.76 -19.70
CA ASN A 239 8.94 6.62 -19.65
C ASN A 239 9.39 6.25 -18.22
N HIS A 240 9.07 7.06 -17.21
CA HIS A 240 9.41 6.82 -15.81
C HIS A 240 8.43 7.49 -14.85
N THR A 241 8.63 7.28 -13.56
CA THR A 241 7.78 7.81 -12.49
C THR A 241 8.66 8.22 -11.31
N LEU A 242 8.55 9.47 -10.87
CA LEU A 242 9.19 9.95 -9.65
C LEU A 242 8.32 9.61 -8.43
N VAL A 243 8.91 9.02 -7.42
CA VAL A 243 8.23 8.64 -6.17
C VAL A 243 8.96 9.27 -4.99
N TYR A 244 8.19 9.81 -4.05
CA TYR A 244 8.70 10.40 -2.82
C TYR A 244 8.09 9.64 -1.64
N TYR A 245 8.92 8.97 -0.84
CA TYR A 245 8.47 8.15 0.29
C TYR A 245 9.50 8.11 1.41
N ASP A 246 9.04 7.72 2.60
CA ASP A 246 9.86 7.61 3.80
C ASP A 246 10.56 6.25 3.85
N HIS A 247 11.89 6.27 3.90
CA HIS A 247 12.71 5.09 4.14
C HIS A 247 12.77 4.82 5.63
N ARG A 248 11.91 3.94 6.11
CA ARG A 248 11.90 3.51 7.51
C ARG A 248 12.87 2.37 7.72
N THR A 249 14.03 2.65 8.31
CA THR A 249 14.96 1.62 8.80
C THR A 249 14.94 1.61 10.32
N ASP A 250 14.57 0.48 10.91
CA ASP A 250 14.78 0.10 12.32
C ASP A 250 14.49 1.19 13.37
N GLY A 251 13.26 1.76 13.32
CA GLY A 251 12.80 2.70 14.33
C GLY A 251 13.39 4.11 14.28
N SER A 252 14.44 4.36 13.52
CA SER A 252 14.95 5.70 13.25
C SER A 252 14.23 6.29 12.04
N LYS A 253 13.65 7.49 12.18
CA LYS A 253 13.12 8.29 11.06
C LYS A 253 14.29 8.70 10.17
N LYS A 254 14.65 7.88 9.20
CA LYS A 254 15.41 8.38 8.05
C LYS A 254 14.43 9.13 7.18
N GLY A 255 14.76 10.35 6.75
CA GLY A 255 13.86 11.25 6.04
C GLY A 255 13.29 10.67 4.72
N CYS A 256 12.40 11.42 4.13
CA CYS A 256 11.81 11.08 2.83
C CYS A 256 12.78 11.35 1.70
N TYR A 257 12.86 10.45 0.72
CA TYR A 257 13.73 10.54 -0.45
C TYR A 257 12.95 10.37 -1.73
N PHE A 258 13.49 10.95 -2.80
CA PHE A 258 13.01 10.68 -4.15
C PHE A 258 13.66 9.40 -4.69
N ASN A 259 12.88 8.65 -5.47
CA ASN A 259 13.37 7.55 -6.32
C ASN A 259 12.70 7.62 -7.67
N VAL A 260 13.41 7.23 -8.72
CA VAL A 260 12.85 7.04 -10.05
C VAL A 260 12.53 5.56 -10.24
N ASN A 261 11.28 5.29 -10.60
CA ASN A 261 10.84 3.95 -10.95
C ASN A 261 10.53 3.87 -12.44
N THR A 262 11.11 2.90 -13.13
CA THR A 262 10.69 2.54 -14.48
C THR A 262 9.31 1.87 -14.46
N PRO A 263 8.49 1.99 -15.51
CA PRO A 263 7.22 1.30 -15.61
C PRO A 263 7.37 -0.21 -15.43
N LYS A 264 6.36 -0.86 -14.79
CA LYS A 264 6.36 -2.32 -14.58
C LYS A 264 6.03 -3.11 -15.85
N THR A 265 5.44 -2.45 -16.83
CA THR A 265 4.97 -3.07 -18.09
C THR A 265 5.33 -2.18 -19.28
N PRO A 266 5.49 -2.77 -20.48
CA PRO A 266 5.71 -2.00 -21.70
C PRO A 266 4.63 -0.91 -21.94
N ALA A 267 3.37 -1.20 -21.62
CA ALA A 267 2.25 -0.24 -21.72
C ALA A 267 2.40 1.00 -20.80
N GLY A 268 3.28 0.95 -19.82
CA GLY A 268 3.61 2.10 -18.97
C GLY A 268 4.50 3.12 -19.69
N LYS A 269 5.24 2.72 -20.73
CA LYS A 269 5.98 3.63 -21.63
C LYS A 269 5.04 4.01 -22.77
N ARG A 270 4.75 5.28 -22.91
CA ARG A 270 3.81 5.76 -23.91
C ARG A 270 4.04 7.22 -24.26
N LYS A 271 3.60 7.58 -25.44
CA LYS A 271 3.55 8.97 -25.90
C LYS A 271 2.13 9.51 -25.70
N VAL A 272 2.02 10.66 -25.05
CA VAL A 272 0.73 11.33 -24.79
C VAL A 272 0.69 12.62 -25.60
N PRO A 273 -0.33 12.82 -26.47
CA PRO A 273 -0.45 14.06 -27.22
C PRO A 273 -0.81 15.23 -26.29
N MET A 274 -0.28 16.41 -26.60
CA MET A 274 -0.58 17.63 -25.87
C MET A 274 -1.75 18.38 -26.52
N LEU A 275 -2.76 18.68 -25.72
CA LEU A 275 -3.77 19.67 -26.10
C LEU A 275 -3.15 21.08 -26.10
N SER A 276 -3.74 22.03 -26.84
CA SER A 276 -3.22 23.40 -26.96
C SER A 276 -2.92 24.06 -25.62
N PHE A 277 -3.88 24.03 -24.70
CA PHE A 277 -3.71 24.62 -23.37
C PHE A 277 -2.63 23.91 -22.51
N VAL A 278 -2.37 22.62 -22.74
CA VAL A 278 -1.27 21.88 -22.09
C VAL A 278 0.07 22.37 -22.61
N ARG A 279 0.19 22.56 -23.93
CA ARG A 279 1.38 23.12 -24.56
C ARG A 279 1.68 24.51 -24.05
N GLU A 280 0.65 25.38 -24.01
CA GLU A 280 0.75 26.73 -23.43
C GLU A 280 1.24 26.69 -21.97
N ALA A 281 0.65 25.81 -21.16
CA ALA A 281 1.03 25.67 -19.75
C ALA A 281 2.50 25.26 -19.57
N ILE A 282 3.01 24.34 -20.42
CA ILE A 282 4.42 23.94 -20.41
C ILE A 282 5.34 25.09 -20.85
N ILE A 283 4.94 25.85 -21.86
CA ILE A 283 5.67 27.05 -22.29
C ILE A 283 5.72 28.09 -21.17
N MET A 284 4.57 28.37 -20.52
CA MET A 284 4.51 29.28 -19.36
C MET A 284 5.47 28.85 -18.25
N GLU A 285 5.56 27.56 -17.94
CA GLU A 285 6.50 27.06 -16.95
C GLU A 285 7.96 27.27 -17.36
N LYS A 286 8.27 27.05 -18.65
CA LYS A 286 9.62 27.28 -19.19
C LYS A 286 10.03 28.75 -19.09
N GLU A 287 9.12 29.66 -19.48
CA GLU A 287 9.35 31.09 -19.39
C GLU A 287 9.50 31.57 -17.95
N ARG A 288 8.66 31.07 -17.04
CA ARG A 288 8.74 31.35 -15.61
C ARG A 288 10.09 30.94 -15.04
N GLN A 289 10.59 29.74 -15.35
CA GLN A 289 11.88 29.27 -14.88
C GLN A 289 13.02 30.14 -15.42
N LYS A 290 12.95 30.48 -16.69
CA LYS A 290 13.92 31.39 -17.32
C LYS A 290 13.93 32.79 -16.68
N LEU A 291 12.75 33.35 -16.40
CA LEU A 291 12.61 34.67 -15.78
C LEU A 291 13.17 34.72 -14.35
N LEU A 292 12.98 33.63 -13.61
CA LEU A 292 13.39 33.53 -12.20
C LEU A 292 14.79 32.93 -12.03
N ASP A 293 15.50 32.63 -13.12
CA ASP A 293 16.77 31.91 -13.14
C ASP A 293 16.72 30.62 -12.31
N LEU A 294 15.60 29.90 -12.43
CA LEU A 294 15.32 28.72 -11.62
C LEU A 294 15.57 27.44 -12.42
N HIS A 295 16.48 26.61 -11.93
CA HIS A 295 16.80 25.31 -12.53
C HIS A 295 16.69 24.17 -11.53
N CYS A 296 16.53 22.96 -12.07
CA CYS A 296 16.56 21.75 -11.27
C CYS A 296 17.99 21.52 -10.77
N ILE A 297 18.15 21.42 -9.44
CA ILE A 297 19.43 21.06 -8.81
C ILE A 297 19.48 19.59 -8.40
N ALA A 298 18.35 18.88 -8.46
CA ALA A 298 18.25 17.51 -8.00
C ALA A 298 18.69 16.52 -9.08
N THR A 299 19.50 15.55 -8.68
CA THR A 299 19.74 14.32 -9.45
C THR A 299 19.20 13.14 -8.66
N VAL A 300 18.28 12.39 -9.25
CA VAL A 300 17.61 11.25 -8.62
C VAL A 300 17.81 10.03 -9.50
N ASP A 301 18.53 9.03 -9.03
CA ASP A 301 18.84 7.80 -9.78
C ASP A 301 19.37 8.05 -11.22
N GLY A 302 20.19 9.11 -11.39
CA GLY A 302 20.73 9.53 -12.67
C GLY A 302 19.81 10.40 -13.55
N TYR A 303 18.60 10.71 -13.07
CA TYR A 303 17.66 11.61 -13.75
C TYR A 303 17.80 13.03 -13.22
N THR A 304 17.86 14.00 -14.11
CA THR A 304 17.96 15.44 -13.81
C THR A 304 16.97 16.24 -14.67
N ASP A 305 16.98 17.56 -14.54
CA ASP A 305 16.18 18.50 -15.35
C ASP A 305 14.66 18.27 -15.27
N PHE A 306 14.17 17.95 -14.07
CA PHE A 306 12.74 17.84 -13.82
C PHE A 306 12.05 19.19 -14.07
N ILE A 307 10.88 19.15 -14.76
CA ILE A 307 10.14 20.36 -15.14
C ILE A 307 9.51 21.02 -13.91
N PHE A 308 8.74 20.24 -13.12
CA PHE A 308 7.95 20.80 -12.03
C PHE A 308 8.74 20.82 -10.73
N ILE A 309 9.45 21.94 -10.50
CA ILE A 309 10.32 22.14 -9.35
C ILE A 309 9.79 23.22 -8.41
N ASN A 310 10.19 23.13 -7.16
CA ASN A 310 9.90 24.14 -6.16
C ASN A 310 10.93 25.30 -6.24
N ARG A 311 10.73 26.35 -5.44
CA ARG A 311 11.62 27.54 -5.39
C ARG A 311 13.09 27.24 -5.04
N PHE A 312 13.37 26.02 -4.58
CA PHE A 312 14.73 25.56 -4.24
C PHE A 312 15.32 24.65 -5.32
N GLY A 313 14.69 24.51 -6.48
CA GLY A 313 15.16 23.65 -7.57
C GLY A 313 14.94 22.15 -7.35
N ASN A 314 14.20 21.74 -6.32
CA ASN A 314 13.87 20.33 -6.09
C ASN A 314 12.52 19.95 -6.73
N PRO A 315 12.36 18.72 -7.23
CA PRO A 315 11.11 18.28 -7.81
C PRO A 315 9.93 18.39 -6.85
N GLN A 316 8.74 18.68 -7.40
CA GLN A 316 7.49 18.58 -6.67
C GLN A 316 7.15 17.11 -6.37
N HIS A 317 6.30 16.88 -5.36
CA HIS A 317 5.82 15.54 -5.03
C HIS A 317 4.32 15.54 -4.69
N GLN A 318 3.71 14.38 -4.76
CA GLN A 318 2.25 14.20 -4.54
C GLN A 318 1.73 14.87 -3.27
N GLY A 319 2.48 14.80 -2.17
CA GLY A 319 2.07 15.39 -0.90
C GLY A 319 1.93 16.91 -0.98
N THR A 320 2.90 17.58 -1.64
CA THR A 320 2.88 19.03 -1.85
C THR A 320 1.73 19.44 -2.78
N LEU A 321 1.54 18.71 -3.89
CA LEU A 321 0.47 19.00 -4.85
C LEU A 321 -0.93 18.83 -4.21
N ASN A 322 -1.15 17.78 -3.43
CA ASN A 322 -2.42 17.59 -2.74
C ASN A 322 -2.66 18.63 -1.62
N LYS A 323 -1.60 19.14 -0.97
CA LYS A 323 -1.70 20.27 -0.03
C LYS A 323 -2.10 21.55 -0.77
N ALA A 324 -1.49 21.78 -1.94
CA ALA A 324 -1.83 22.92 -2.80
C ALA A 324 -3.30 22.87 -3.26
N ILE A 325 -3.78 21.72 -3.75
CA ILE A 325 -5.17 21.52 -4.14
C ILE A 325 -6.13 21.89 -2.99
N ARG A 326 -5.89 21.37 -1.78
CA ARG A 326 -6.77 21.67 -0.63
C ARG A 326 -6.83 23.16 -0.31
N ARG A 327 -5.70 23.87 -0.40
CA ARG A 327 -5.66 25.31 -0.21
C ARG A 327 -6.39 26.02 -1.33
N ILE A 328 -6.16 25.66 -2.59
CA ILE A 328 -6.82 26.24 -3.75
C ILE A 328 -8.34 26.06 -3.69
N ILE A 329 -8.83 24.87 -3.31
CA ILE A 329 -10.27 24.61 -3.14
C ILE A 329 -10.86 25.57 -2.11
N ARG A 330 -10.24 25.70 -0.95
CA ARG A 330 -10.69 26.61 0.11
C ARG A 330 -10.73 28.05 -0.41
N ASP A 331 -9.59 28.53 -0.88
CA ASP A 331 -9.42 29.94 -1.27
C ASP A 331 -10.33 30.31 -2.46
N CYS A 332 -10.54 29.39 -3.43
CA CYS A 332 -11.47 29.55 -4.54
C CYS A 332 -12.93 29.61 -4.05
N ASN A 333 -13.33 28.68 -3.20
CA ASN A 333 -14.70 28.65 -2.67
C ASN A 333 -14.99 29.88 -1.80
N ASP A 334 -14.05 30.31 -0.96
CA ASP A 334 -14.16 31.54 -0.18
C ASP A 334 -14.36 32.75 -1.10
N GLU A 335 -13.62 32.83 -2.22
CA GLU A 335 -13.80 33.89 -3.22
C GLU A 335 -15.17 33.84 -3.91
N GLN A 336 -15.70 32.63 -4.21
CA GLN A 336 -17.06 32.50 -4.77
C GLN A 336 -18.12 33.00 -3.78
N PHE A 337 -18.03 32.68 -2.49
CA PHE A 337 -18.94 33.17 -1.45
C PHE A 337 -18.85 34.68 -1.24
N LEU A 338 -17.66 35.27 -1.42
CA LEU A 338 -17.51 36.74 -1.37
C LEU A 338 -18.19 37.44 -2.56
N LYS A 339 -18.28 36.79 -3.72
CA LYS A 339 -18.93 37.31 -4.93
C LYS A 339 -20.44 37.11 -4.93
N ASN A 340 -20.91 36.03 -4.35
CA ASN A 340 -22.32 35.66 -4.30
C ASN A 340 -22.59 34.83 -3.04
N GLU A 341 -23.64 35.21 -2.26
CA GLU A 341 -24.06 34.45 -1.07
C GLU A 341 -24.44 33.00 -1.38
N ASN A 342 -24.94 32.71 -2.60
CA ASN A 342 -25.33 31.41 -3.07
C ASN A 342 -24.63 31.10 -4.42
N PRO A 343 -23.35 30.72 -4.41
CA PRO A 343 -22.62 30.38 -5.64
C PRO A 343 -23.24 29.17 -6.34
N GLU A 344 -23.41 29.24 -7.66
CA GLU A 344 -23.92 28.11 -8.46
C GLU A 344 -22.93 26.95 -8.53
N VAL A 345 -21.62 27.23 -8.52
CA VAL A 345 -20.55 26.24 -8.62
C VAL A 345 -19.54 26.45 -7.50
N LEU A 346 -19.27 25.38 -6.77
CA LEU A 346 -18.19 25.30 -5.78
C LEU A 346 -17.31 24.11 -6.10
N LEU A 347 -16.02 24.22 -5.77
CA LEU A 347 -15.08 23.11 -5.92
C LEU A 347 -15.32 22.08 -4.82
N PRO A 348 -15.59 20.79 -5.16
CA PRO A 348 -15.68 19.72 -4.19
C PRO A 348 -14.29 19.38 -3.64
N HIS A 349 -14.24 18.53 -2.61
CA HIS A 349 -12.95 17.97 -2.18
C HIS A 349 -12.44 16.93 -3.17
N PHE A 350 -11.26 17.19 -3.76
CA PHE A 350 -10.60 16.27 -4.70
C PHE A 350 -9.08 16.20 -4.51
N SER A 351 -8.42 15.34 -5.24
CA SER A 351 -6.96 15.12 -5.21
C SER A 351 -6.39 15.08 -6.62
N CYS A 352 -5.06 15.08 -6.76
CA CYS A 352 -4.39 14.90 -8.06
C CYS A 352 -4.91 13.68 -8.84
N HIS A 353 -5.25 12.59 -8.14
CA HIS A 353 -5.78 11.41 -8.81
C HIS A 353 -7.19 11.61 -9.39
N SER A 354 -8.01 12.47 -8.75
CA SER A 354 -9.33 12.85 -9.27
C SER A 354 -9.23 13.61 -10.60
N LEU A 355 -8.16 14.40 -10.80
CA LEU A 355 -7.92 15.09 -12.07
C LEU A 355 -7.67 14.11 -13.23
N ARG A 356 -7.00 12.99 -12.96
CA ARG A 356 -6.87 11.90 -13.93
C ARG A 356 -8.24 11.24 -14.23
N HIS A 357 -9.08 11.06 -13.23
CA HIS A 357 -10.46 10.60 -13.44
C HIS A 357 -11.24 11.59 -14.29
N THR A 358 -11.11 12.89 -14.03
CA THR A 358 -11.74 13.97 -14.82
C THR A 358 -11.32 13.89 -16.28
N PHE A 359 -10.02 13.76 -16.58
CA PHE A 359 -9.52 13.57 -17.94
C PHE A 359 -10.16 12.34 -18.62
N THR A 360 -10.19 11.20 -17.91
CA THR A 360 -10.80 9.96 -18.44
C THR A 360 -12.28 10.18 -18.76
N THR A 361 -13.02 10.82 -17.84
CA THR A 361 -14.43 11.16 -18.03
C THR A 361 -14.64 12.06 -19.27
N ARG A 362 -13.81 13.10 -19.45
CA ARG A 362 -13.88 13.98 -20.65
C ARG A 362 -13.66 13.21 -21.95
N MET A 363 -12.69 12.27 -21.96
CA MET A 363 -12.46 11.42 -23.14
C MET A 363 -13.66 10.49 -23.41
N CYS A 364 -14.28 9.93 -22.37
CA CYS A 364 -15.48 9.10 -22.51
C CYS A 364 -16.68 9.92 -23.04
N GLU A 365 -16.90 11.13 -22.51
CA GLU A 365 -17.95 12.06 -22.96
C GLU A 365 -17.76 12.51 -24.43
N ALA A 366 -16.50 12.64 -24.85
CA ALA A 366 -16.14 12.95 -26.24
C ALA A 366 -16.27 11.75 -27.19
N GLY A 367 -16.72 10.58 -26.72
CA GLY A 367 -16.87 9.38 -27.53
C GLY A 367 -15.57 8.73 -27.98
N VAL A 368 -14.44 9.03 -27.32
CA VAL A 368 -13.15 8.44 -27.68
C VAL A 368 -13.18 6.93 -27.43
N ASN A 369 -12.63 6.16 -28.35
CA ASN A 369 -12.57 4.71 -28.25
C ASN A 369 -11.87 4.27 -26.94
N VAL A 370 -12.48 3.33 -26.22
CA VAL A 370 -12.00 2.83 -24.90
C VAL A 370 -10.56 2.32 -24.98
N LYS A 371 -10.16 1.73 -26.13
CA LYS A 371 -8.79 1.25 -26.33
C LYS A 371 -7.79 2.42 -26.40
N VAL A 372 -8.14 3.48 -27.08
CA VAL A 372 -7.32 4.71 -27.16
C VAL A 372 -7.18 5.34 -25.77
N ILE A 373 -8.27 5.37 -24.99
CA ILE A 373 -8.26 5.85 -23.60
C ILE A 373 -7.32 4.98 -22.75
N GLN A 374 -7.44 3.65 -22.84
CA GLN A 374 -6.59 2.71 -22.13
C GLN A 374 -5.10 2.95 -22.43
N ASP A 375 -4.75 3.07 -23.70
CA ASP A 375 -3.37 3.23 -24.17
C ASP A 375 -2.81 4.61 -23.74
N THR A 376 -3.59 5.68 -23.87
CA THR A 376 -3.22 7.04 -23.41
C THR A 376 -2.95 7.07 -21.90
N LEU A 377 -3.78 6.38 -21.12
CA LEU A 377 -3.64 6.30 -19.67
C LEU A 377 -2.57 5.29 -19.21
N GLY A 378 -2.20 4.33 -20.05
CA GLY A 378 -1.29 3.24 -19.68
C GLY A 378 -1.91 2.33 -18.60
N HIS A 379 -3.19 1.96 -18.78
CA HIS A 379 -3.84 0.98 -17.91
C HIS A 379 -3.49 -0.44 -18.39
N LYS A 380 -2.92 -1.25 -17.49
CA LYS A 380 -2.61 -2.66 -17.77
C LYS A 380 -3.88 -3.45 -18.07
N ASP A 381 -4.94 -3.20 -17.32
CA ASP A 381 -6.22 -3.87 -17.42
C ASP A 381 -7.29 -2.91 -17.94
N ILE A 382 -7.96 -3.32 -19.01
CA ILE A 382 -9.03 -2.55 -19.65
C ILE A 382 -10.25 -2.38 -18.73
N SER A 383 -10.45 -3.29 -17.77
CA SER A 383 -11.56 -3.23 -16.80
C SER A 383 -11.57 -1.91 -16.03
N THR A 384 -10.38 -1.36 -15.72
CA THR A 384 -10.24 -0.06 -15.04
C THR A 384 -10.82 1.08 -15.88
N THR A 385 -10.61 1.05 -17.21
CA THR A 385 -11.13 2.06 -18.14
C THR A 385 -12.62 1.83 -18.40
N LEU A 386 -13.04 0.58 -18.56
CA LEU A 386 -14.43 0.20 -18.79
C LEU A 386 -15.35 0.56 -17.62
N ASN A 387 -14.89 0.43 -16.39
CA ASN A 387 -15.67 0.83 -15.20
C ASN A 387 -16.00 2.32 -15.23
N ILE A 388 -15.02 3.18 -15.57
CA ILE A 388 -15.24 4.62 -15.71
C ILE A 388 -16.17 4.91 -16.89
N TYR A 389 -15.95 4.27 -18.03
CA TYR A 389 -16.77 4.43 -19.23
C TYR A 389 -18.23 4.06 -18.97
N THR A 390 -18.47 2.97 -18.23
CA THR A 390 -19.82 2.51 -17.89
C THR A 390 -20.52 3.45 -16.92
N ASP A 391 -19.80 4.02 -15.94
CA ASP A 391 -20.37 4.99 -15.00
C ASP A 391 -20.76 6.28 -15.77
N VAL A 392 -19.91 6.80 -16.66
CA VAL A 392 -20.19 8.00 -17.49
C VAL A 392 -21.37 7.78 -18.44
N THR A 393 -21.44 6.64 -19.11
CA THR A 393 -22.54 6.34 -20.04
C THR A 393 -23.89 6.16 -19.36
N LYS A 394 -23.90 5.79 -18.07
CA LYS A 394 -25.14 5.76 -17.25
C LYS A 394 -25.61 7.15 -16.85
N GLU A 395 -24.67 8.08 -16.60
CA GLU A 395 -25.00 9.48 -16.26
C GLU A 395 -25.46 10.28 -17.50
N LEU A 396 -25.03 9.87 -18.70
CA LEU A 396 -25.44 10.51 -19.97
C LEU A 396 -26.79 10.01 -20.51
N ARG A 397 -27.34 8.92 -19.98
CA ARG A 397 -28.68 8.37 -20.31
C ARG A 397 -29.75 8.91 -19.38
#